data_b275baac6349fac3aaa01b3dc7080b4f
#
_entry.id   b275baac6349fac3aaa01b3dc7080b4f
#
_cell.length_a   1.000
_cell.length_b   1.000
_cell.length_c   1.000
_cell.angle_alpha   90.00
_cell.angle_beta   90.00
_cell.angle_gamma   90.00
#
_symmetry.space_group_name_H-M   'P 1'
#
loop_
_entity.id
_entity.type
_entity.pdbx_description
1 polymer ?
#
loop_
_entity_poly.entity_id
_entity_poly.type
_entity_poly.pdbx_seq_one_letter_code
_entity_poly.pdbx_strand_id
1 'polypeptide(L)'
;MGFAVLITAIAAGLVGAGCSHLLHIIEHLVFGHFDGTLLQAISSVPWWHRVLALSGAGILGALSWYLYARMGGKPVSLPQAVDGQKMPFWLTLWHSLNQILIVGMGASIGREVAPREISASLGGKISDFLGLTPPQRRIIVGCAAGAGLAAVYSLPLSGAVFALEILLLEVSATTVWPALAISGGAVLVAHGWVRTEPFYSLPEAAQLVPTASLTLWAVIVGPLLGILGTLFKGAVKACSGARPTGWKLLAWMIPTFTLIGVITIWVPSIAGNGQSTAQLAFDGAILGEGACAASGIGLALLVSLFIDGVTKLVGTLATIRSGAWGGTLTPGLALGGSCGAVFGVIWSHIYPGDTTAIVCFAFIGAVVFLGTSMSAPLTALCLVVEFTHRGATLLVPTTIALGLGVGASRLWTQLRTRRAEA
;
A
#
# COMPACT_ATOMS: atom_id res chain seq x y z
N MET A 1 26.66 17.40 -1.25
CA MET A 1 25.23 17.10 -1.49
C MET A 1 24.99 16.39 -2.84
N GLY A 2 25.40 16.94 -4.00
CA GLY A 2 25.15 16.31 -5.31
C GLY A 2 25.68 14.89 -5.46
N PHE A 3 26.90 14.63 -4.99
CA PHE A 3 27.49 13.27 -4.99
C PHE A 3 26.72 12.30 -4.08
N ALA A 4 26.25 12.76 -2.92
CA ALA A 4 25.39 11.97 -2.04
C ALA A 4 24.06 11.61 -2.70
N VAL A 5 23.46 12.55 -3.43
CA VAL A 5 22.21 12.33 -4.19
C VAL A 5 22.41 11.21 -5.22
N LEU A 6 23.49 11.26 -6.01
CA LEU A 6 23.79 10.26 -7.03
C LEU A 6 23.98 8.85 -6.43
N ILE A 7 24.83 8.73 -5.40
CA ILE A 7 25.07 7.42 -4.76
C ILE A 7 23.80 6.88 -4.11
N THR A 8 23.01 7.75 -3.48
CA THR A 8 21.76 7.36 -2.84
C THR A 8 20.72 6.89 -3.86
N ALA A 9 20.63 7.54 -5.02
CA ALA A 9 19.77 7.11 -6.12
C ALA A 9 20.14 5.70 -6.61
N ILE A 10 21.42 5.46 -6.85
CA ILE A 10 21.91 4.13 -7.27
C ILE A 10 21.61 3.08 -6.20
N ALA A 11 21.94 3.37 -4.94
CA ALA A 11 21.70 2.45 -3.83
C ALA A 11 20.22 2.10 -3.65
N ALA A 12 19.33 3.11 -3.68
CA ALA A 12 17.89 2.90 -3.55
C ALA A 12 17.30 2.14 -4.76
N GLY A 13 17.80 2.39 -5.97
CA GLY A 13 17.40 1.66 -7.18
C GLY A 13 17.78 0.17 -7.09
N LEU A 14 19.01 -0.14 -6.67
CA LEU A 14 19.46 -1.53 -6.46
C LEU A 14 18.65 -2.23 -5.33
N VAL A 15 18.32 -1.51 -4.26
CA VAL A 15 17.45 -2.04 -3.19
C VAL A 15 16.07 -2.36 -3.72
N GLY A 16 15.46 -1.46 -4.49
CA GLY A 16 14.13 -1.69 -5.08
C GLY A 16 14.13 -2.89 -6.02
N ALA A 17 15.11 -2.96 -6.92
CA ALA A 17 15.30 -4.10 -7.82
C ALA A 17 15.51 -5.42 -7.05
N GLY A 18 16.40 -5.42 -6.06
CA GLY A 18 16.68 -6.61 -5.23
C GLY A 18 15.46 -7.08 -4.43
N CYS A 19 14.72 -6.15 -3.82
CA CYS A 19 13.49 -6.47 -3.09
C CYS A 19 12.40 -7.04 -4.01
N SER A 20 12.24 -6.47 -5.21
CA SER A 20 11.28 -6.94 -6.20
C SER A 20 11.62 -8.34 -6.70
N HIS A 21 12.90 -8.57 -7.02
CA HIS A 21 13.41 -9.85 -7.49
C HIS A 21 13.26 -10.96 -6.43
N LEU A 22 13.64 -10.63 -5.17
CA LEU A 22 13.48 -11.55 -4.05
C LEU A 22 12.03 -11.95 -3.83
N LEU A 23 11.11 -10.98 -3.92
CA LEU A 23 9.68 -11.28 -3.80
C LEU A 23 9.23 -12.27 -4.88
N HIS A 24 9.59 -12.03 -6.14
CA HIS A 24 9.24 -12.94 -7.25
C HIS A 24 9.88 -14.33 -7.11
N ILE A 25 11.12 -14.41 -6.61
CA ILE A 25 11.75 -15.71 -6.30
C ILE A 25 10.93 -16.46 -5.24
N ILE A 26 10.51 -15.79 -4.17
CA ILE A 26 9.72 -16.41 -3.11
C ILE A 26 8.35 -16.85 -3.64
N GLU A 27 7.65 -15.99 -4.38
CA GLU A 27 6.37 -16.31 -5.01
C GLU A 27 6.50 -17.52 -5.95
N HIS A 28 7.57 -17.55 -6.76
CA HIS A 28 7.86 -18.68 -7.66
C HIS A 28 8.14 -19.99 -6.90
N LEU A 29 8.96 -19.93 -5.84
CA LEU A 29 9.28 -21.12 -5.03
C LEU A 29 8.06 -21.65 -4.27
N VAL A 30 7.18 -20.75 -3.82
CA VAL A 30 6.03 -21.12 -2.99
C VAL A 30 4.83 -21.53 -3.83
N PHE A 31 4.51 -20.83 -4.92
CA PHE A 31 3.30 -21.06 -5.72
C PHE A 31 3.57 -21.68 -7.11
N GLY A 32 4.84 -21.92 -7.45
CA GLY A 32 5.24 -22.44 -8.76
C GLY A 32 5.45 -21.35 -9.80
N HIS A 33 5.85 -21.78 -11.01
CA HIS A 33 6.08 -20.86 -12.10
C HIS A 33 4.77 -20.36 -12.69
N PHE A 34 4.62 -19.03 -12.83
CA PHE A 34 3.45 -18.41 -13.46
C PHE A 34 3.84 -17.09 -14.13
N ASP A 35 3.30 -16.90 -15.31
CA ASP A 35 3.33 -15.62 -16.01
C ASP A 35 2.01 -14.91 -15.70
N GLY A 36 1.96 -14.07 -14.64
CA GLY A 36 0.72 -13.42 -14.27
C GLY A 36 0.71 -12.76 -12.91
N THR A 37 -0.47 -12.61 -12.35
CA THR A 37 -0.69 -11.98 -11.04
C THR A 37 -0.58 -13.00 -9.90
N LEU A 38 -0.25 -12.51 -8.69
CA LEU A 38 -0.26 -13.35 -7.48
C LEU A 38 -1.62 -14.05 -7.26
N LEU A 39 -2.73 -13.41 -7.65
CA LEU A 39 -4.07 -14.01 -7.58
C LEU A 39 -4.17 -15.27 -8.47
N GLN A 40 -3.67 -15.19 -9.69
CA GLN A 40 -3.66 -16.33 -10.61
C GLN A 40 -2.80 -17.46 -10.06
N ALA A 41 -1.61 -17.15 -9.53
CA ALA A 41 -0.74 -18.12 -8.91
C ALA A 41 -1.39 -18.82 -7.70
N ILE A 42 -1.98 -18.06 -6.78
CA ILE A 42 -2.68 -18.61 -5.62
C ILE A 42 -3.89 -19.44 -6.04
N SER A 43 -4.61 -19.02 -7.10
CA SER A 43 -5.78 -19.73 -7.58
C SER A 43 -5.43 -21.02 -8.34
N SER A 44 -4.24 -21.11 -8.94
CA SER A 44 -3.80 -22.29 -9.68
C SER A 44 -3.35 -23.46 -8.79
N VAL A 45 -2.96 -23.18 -7.53
CA VAL A 45 -2.53 -24.23 -6.61
C VAL A 45 -3.69 -24.77 -5.78
N PRO A 46 -3.63 -26.07 -5.34
CA PRO A 46 -4.65 -26.68 -4.51
C PRO A 46 -4.87 -25.92 -3.20
N TRP A 47 -6.07 -25.98 -2.63
CA TRP A 47 -6.43 -25.28 -1.40
C TRP A 47 -5.50 -25.59 -0.21
N TRP A 48 -5.11 -26.86 -0.03
CA TRP A 48 -4.20 -27.28 1.04
C TRP A 48 -2.81 -26.66 0.91
N HIS A 49 -2.34 -26.43 -0.32
CA HIS A 49 -1.06 -25.76 -0.60
C HIS A 49 -1.10 -24.31 -0.11
N ARG A 50 -2.20 -23.59 -0.37
CA ARG A 50 -2.41 -22.19 0.12
C ARG A 50 -2.36 -22.13 1.64
N VAL A 51 -3.02 -23.09 2.31
CA VAL A 51 -3.02 -23.20 3.78
C VAL A 51 -1.62 -23.49 4.30
N LEU A 52 -0.88 -24.41 3.67
CA LEU A 52 0.49 -24.73 4.08
C LEU A 52 1.46 -23.56 3.85
N ALA A 53 1.36 -22.86 2.71
CA ALA A 53 2.17 -21.69 2.39
C ALA A 53 2.00 -20.59 3.45
N LEU A 54 0.76 -20.24 3.77
CA LEU A 54 0.47 -19.23 4.79
C LEU A 54 0.81 -19.69 6.21
N SER A 55 0.58 -20.95 6.55
CA SER A 55 1.03 -21.51 7.85
C SER A 55 2.56 -21.44 7.96
N GLY A 56 3.27 -21.81 6.89
CA GLY A 56 4.73 -21.67 6.80
C GLY A 56 5.19 -20.23 6.95
N ALA A 57 4.51 -19.27 6.31
CA ALA A 57 4.79 -17.85 6.49
C ALA A 57 4.63 -17.41 7.96
N GLY A 58 3.59 -17.90 8.64
CA GLY A 58 3.36 -17.67 10.07
C GLY A 58 4.49 -18.23 10.94
N ILE A 59 4.95 -19.44 10.66
CA ILE A 59 6.03 -20.10 11.41
C ILE A 59 7.35 -19.36 11.17
N LEU A 60 7.75 -19.18 9.90
CA LEU A 60 9.03 -18.58 9.54
C LEU A 60 9.10 -17.11 9.99
N GLY A 61 8.03 -16.34 9.77
CA GLY A 61 7.95 -14.95 10.18
C GLY A 61 8.03 -14.79 11.70
N ALA A 62 7.25 -15.57 12.46
CA ALA A 62 7.25 -15.51 13.91
C ALA A 62 8.60 -15.92 14.51
N LEU A 63 9.19 -17.01 14.02
CA LEU A 63 10.49 -17.49 14.50
C LEU A 63 11.57 -16.46 14.17
N SER A 64 11.60 -15.92 12.96
CA SER A 64 12.56 -14.91 12.53
C SER A 64 12.49 -13.64 13.41
N TRP A 65 11.29 -13.08 13.66
CA TRP A 65 11.15 -11.92 14.54
C TRP A 65 11.40 -12.24 16.02
N TYR A 66 11.09 -13.45 16.46
CA TYR A 66 11.46 -13.90 17.81
C TYR A 66 13.00 -13.90 18.01
N LEU A 67 13.73 -14.47 17.04
CA LEU A 67 15.20 -14.49 17.06
C LEU A 67 15.79 -13.07 16.93
N TYR A 68 15.23 -12.26 16.03
CA TYR A 68 15.59 -10.86 15.88
C TYR A 68 15.51 -10.08 17.20
N ALA A 69 14.41 -10.25 17.95
CA ALA A 69 14.24 -9.60 19.25
C ALA A 69 15.23 -10.15 20.31
N ARG A 70 15.55 -11.44 20.28
CA ARG A 70 16.55 -12.07 21.15
C ARG A 70 17.95 -11.54 20.91
N MET A 71 18.27 -11.16 19.67
CA MET A 71 19.56 -10.55 19.30
C MET A 71 19.59 -9.03 19.58
N GLY A 72 18.62 -8.49 20.32
CA GLY A 72 18.53 -7.07 20.63
C GLY A 72 18.00 -6.20 19.52
N GLY A 73 17.41 -6.81 18.48
CA GLY A 73 16.80 -6.08 17.36
C GLY A 73 15.60 -5.25 17.83
N LYS A 74 15.64 -3.96 17.52
CA LYS A 74 14.53 -3.02 17.70
C LYS A 74 14.33 -2.27 16.40
N PRO A 75 13.14 -2.38 15.76
CA PRO A 75 12.88 -1.64 14.55
C PRO A 75 12.92 -0.14 14.81
N VAL A 76 13.65 0.59 13.97
CA VAL A 76 13.67 2.06 13.98
C VAL A 76 12.71 2.53 12.89
N SER A 77 11.71 3.34 13.27
CA SER A 77 10.76 3.87 12.30
C SER A 77 11.41 4.91 11.37
N LEU A 78 10.86 5.07 10.16
CA LEU A 78 11.38 6.04 9.21
C LEU A 78 11.40 7.48 9.75
N PRO A 79 10.36 7.98 10.44
CA PRO A 79 10.44 9.30 11.08
C PRO A 79 11.60 9.41 12.06
N GLN A 80 11.80 8.42 12.93
CA GLN A 80 12.94 8.41 13.86
C GLN A 80 14.29 8.44 13.13
N ALA A 81 14.42 7.72 12.01
CA ALA A 81 15.64 7.73 11.20
C ALA A 81 15.90 9.09 10.55
N VAL A 82 14.84 9.74 10.06
CA VAL A 82 14.88 11.11 9.50
C VAL A 82 15.27 12.12 10.59
N ASP A 83 14.78 11.96 11.82
CA ASP A 83 15.11 12.80 12.98
C ASP A 83 16.50 12.49 13.58
N GLY A 84 17.29 11.63 12.95
CA GLY A 84 18.69 11.41 13.27
C GLY A 84 19.00 10.10 13.98
N GLN A 85 18.00 9.29 14.35
CA GLN A 85 18.25 7.98 14.95
C GLN A 85 18.94 7.05 13.94
N LYS A 86 20.03 6.40 14.35
CA LYS A 86 20.76 5.46 13.48
C LYS A 86 19.99 4.16 13.34
N MET A 87 19.87 3.69 12.10
CA MET A 87 19.33 2.37 11.76
C MET A 87 20.48 1.36 11.62
N PRO A 88 20.59 0.35 12.51
CA PRO A 88 21.62 -0.70 12.36
C PRO A 88 21.37 -1.50 11.09
N PHE A 89 22.26 -1.39 10.10
CA PHE A 89 22.03 -1.90 8.75
C PHE A 89 21.65 -3.39 8.71
N TRP A 90 22.43 -4.27 9.36
CA TRP A 90 22.19 -5.71 9.32
C TRP A 90 20.88 -6.12 10.01
N LEU A 91 20.53 -5.46 11.10
CA LEU A 91 19.27 -5.69 11.78
C LEU A 91 18.08 -5.14 10.98
N THR A 92 18.24 -3.96 10.35
CA THR A 92 17.24 -3.40 9.44
C THR A 92 17.04 -4.31 8.24
N LEU A 93 18.15 -4.78 7.62
CA LEU A 93 18.09 -5.71 6.49
C LEU A 93 17.35 -6.99 6.86
N TRP A 94 17.71 -7.62 7.98
CA TRP A 94 17.00 -8.83 8.47
C TRP A 94 15.50 -8.58 8.64
N HIS A 95 15.16 -7.50 9.35
CA HIS A 95 13.76 -7.12 9.60
C HIS A 95 13.00 -6.93 8.29
N SER A 96 13.58 -6.23 7.34
CA SER A 96 12.97 -5.94 6.03
C SER A 96 12.87 -7.17 5.13
N LEU A 97 13.89 -8.03 5.10
CA LEU A 97 13.84 -9.29 4.34
C LEU A 97 12.76 -10.24 4.87
N ASN A 98 12.54 -10.27 6.19
CA ASN A 98 11.46 -11.07 6.77
C ASN A 98 10.07 -10.57 6.35
N GLN A 99 9.89 -9.24 6.19
CA GLN A 99 8.65 -8.68 5.62
C GLN A 99 8.42 -9.17 4.19
N ILE A 100 9.45 -9.16 3.33
CA ILE A 100 9.34 -9.63 1.94
C ILE A 100 9.02 -11.13 1.91
N LEU A 101 9.67 -11.91 2.77
CA LEU A 101 9.45 -13.36 2.87
C LEU A 101 7.97 -13.68 3.13
N ILE A 102 7.39 -13.11 4.18
CA ILE A 102 6.00 -13.44 4.54
C ILE A 102 5.00 -12.93 3.49
N VAL A 103 5.25 -11.77 2.86
CA VAL A 103 4.39 -11.24 1.80
C VAL A 103 4.45 -12.10 0.55
N GLY A 104 5.64 -12.53 0.12
CA GLY A 104 5.81 -13.47 -1.00
C GLY A 104 5.17 -14.84 -0.76
N MET A 105 5.04 -15.25 0.51
CA MET A 105 4.29 -16.45 0.91
C MET A 105 2.78 -16.22 1.06
N GLY A 106 2.26 -15.02 0.75
CA GLY A 106 0.83 -14.71 0.72
C GLY A 106 0.29 -13.95 1.94
N ALA A 107 1.12 -13.46 2.87
CA ALA A 107 0.64 -12.70 4.02
C ALA A 107 -0.19 -11.47 3.60
N SER A 108 -1.32 -11.24 4.27
CA SER A 108 -2.25 -10.16 3.95
C SER A 108 -1.76 -8.80 4.47
N ILE A 109 -0.63 -8.31 3.92
CA ILE A 109 0.02 -7.05 4.31
C ILE A 109 0.88 -6.53 3.16
N GLY A 110 1.18 -5.23 3.13
CA GLY A 110 1.95 -4.59 2.07
C GLY A 110 3.47 -4.83 2.18
N ARG A 111 4.12 -4.84 1.03
CA ARG A 111 5.58 -5.08 0.86
C ARG A 111 6.43 -3.81 0.84
N GLU A 112 5.80 -2.65 0.84
CA GLU A 112 6.43 -1.36 0.56
C GLU A 112 7.29 -0.82 1.70
N VAL A 113 7.22 -1.37 2.91
CA VAL A 113 8.02 -0.90 4.06
C VAL A 113 9.47 -1.36 3.94
N ALA A 114 9.71 -2.59 3.51
CA ALA A 114 11.04 -3.17 3.40
C ALA A 114 12.02 -2.34 2.54
N PRO A 115 11.71 -2.02 1.27
CA PRO A 115 12.62 -1.21 0.44
C PRO A 115 12.82 0.20 1.00
N ARG A 116 11.82 0.79 1.66
CA ARG A 116 11.95 2.10 2.31
C ARG A 116 12.94 2.07 3.47
N GLU A 117 12.84 1.07 4.35
CA GLU A 117 13.72 0.92 5.51
C GLU A 117 15.17 0.64 5.11
N ILE A 118 15.39 -0.26 4.16
CA ILE A 118 16.75 -0.58 3.67
C ILE A 118 17.37 0.66 3.03
N SER A 119 16.63 1.35 2.15
CA SER A 119 17.13 2.55 1.48
C SER A 119 17.42 3.69 2.47
N ALA A 120 16.56 3.91 3.48
CA ALA A 120 16.79 4.90 4.53
C ALA A 120 18.07 4.58 5.34
N SER A 121 18.26 3.31 5.70
CA SER A 121 19.47 2.86 6.40
C SER A 121 20.74 3.09 5.59
N LEU A 122 20.70 2.82 4.27
CA LEU A 122 21.81 3.11 3.35
C LEU A 122 22.01 4.62 3.21
N GLY A 123 20.96 5.40 3.04
CA GLY A 123 21.03 6.87 2.98
C GLY A 123 21.70 7.46 4.22
N GLY A 124 21.39 6.91 5.41
CA GLY A 124 22.07 7.28 6.65
C GLY A 124 23.56 6.97 6.64
N LYS A 125 23.96 5.75 6.21
CA LYS A 125 25.36 5.36 6.09
C LYS A 125 26.13 6.19 5.06
N ILE A 126 25.53 6.46 3.89
CA ILE A 126 26.10 7.33 2.85
C ILE A 126 26.34 8.73 3.41
N SER A 127 25.37 9.26 4.14
CA SER A 127 25.47 10.58 4.76
C SER A 127 26.59 10.65 5.80
N ASP A 128 26.67 9.63 6.67
CA ASP A 128 27.72 9.55 7.71
C ASP A 128 29.11 9.40 7.05
N PHE A 129 29.25 8.57 6.00
CA PHE A 129 30.50 8.37 5.28
C PHE A 129 30.99 9.63 4.55
N LEU A 130 30.06 10.42 3.99
CA LEU A 130 30.38 11.67 3.29
C LEU A 130 30.48 12.89 4.21
N GLY A 131 30.34 12.71 5.52
CA GLY A 131 30.41 13.79 6.50
C GLY A 131 29.36 14.88 6.31
N LEU A 132 28.14 14.50 5.91
CA LEU A 132 27.04 15.45 5.71
C LEU A 132 26.59 16.06 7.03
N THR A 133 26.17 17.33 6.98
CA THR A 133 25.59 18.00 8.14
C THR A 133 24.25 17.38 8.55
N PRO A 134 23.80 17.50 9.81
CA PRO A 134 22.53 16.93 10.27
C PRO A 134 21.32 17.29 9.38
N PRO A 135 21.13 18.54 8.91
CA PRO A 135 20.06 18.88 7.99
C PRO A 135 20.17 18.16 6.63
N GLN A 136 21.38 18.05 6.09
CA GLN A 136 21.63 17.35 4.81
C GLN A 136 21.35 15.84 4.97
N ARG A 137 21.79 15.23 6.09
CA ARG A 137 21.52 13.84 6.42
C ARG A 137 20.02 13.56 6.50
N ARG A 138 19.26 14.45 7.16
CA ARG A 138 17.80 14.37 7.25
C ARG A 138 17.16 14.29 5.87
N ILE A 139 17.57 15.15 4.94
CA ILE A 139 17.07 15.19 3.55
C ILE A 139 17.41 13.88 2.82
N ILE A 140 18.69 13.43 2.88
CA ILE A 140 19.12 12.22 2.18
C ILE A 140 18.38 10.98 2.70
N VAL A 141 18.22 10.82 4.02
CA VAL A 141 17.51 9.68 4.62
C VAL A 141 16.03 9.65 4.21
N GLY A 142 15.35 10.80 4.27
CA GLY A 142 13.96 10.91 3.84
C GLY A 142 13.77 10.63 2.35
N CYS A 143 14.62 11.22 1.50
CA CYS A 143 14.58 10.98 0.05
C CYS A 143 14.96 9.54 -0.31
N ALA A 144 15.91 8.91 0.39
CA ALA A 144 16.27 7.51 0.20
C ALA A 144 15.08 6.57 0.48
N ALA A 145 14.33 6.82 1.57
CA ALA A 145 13.14 6.05 1.87
C ALA A 145 12.06 6.20 0.78
N GLY A 146 11.80 7.42 0.30
CA GLY A 146 10.89 7.67 -0.81
C GLY A 146 11.34 6.99 -2.11
N ALA A 147 12.64 7.04 -2.40
CA ALA A 147 13.24 6.40 -3.56
C ALA A 147 13.17 4.86 -3.51
N GLY A 148 13.26 4.25 -2.32
CA GLY A 148 13.02 2.82 -2.15
C GLY A 148 11.59 2.42 -2.50
N LEU A 149 10.60 3.26 -2.17
CA LEU A 149 9.22 3.09 -2.61
C LEU A 149 9.10 3.26 -4.14
N ALA A 150 9.72 4.31 -4.68
CA ALA A 150 9.70 4.60 -6.11
C ALA A 150 10.28 3.45 -6.94
N ALA A 151 11.43 2.93 -6.54
CA ALA A 151 12.16 1.90 -7.29
C ALA A 151 11.41 0.57 -7.35
N VAL A 152 10.74 0.14 -6.26
CA VAL A 152 10.03 -1.16 -6.20
C VAL A 152 8.76 -1.18 -7.04
N TYR A 153 8.20 -0.01 -7.38
CA TYR A 153 6.94 0.12 -8.11
C TYR A 153 7.05 0.95 -9.40
N SER A 154 8.23 1.46 -9.76
CA SER A 154 8.46 2.36 -10.89
C SER A 154 7.65 3.67 -10.81
N LEU A 155 7.61 4.31 -9.63
CA LEU A 155 6.80 5.50 -9.32
C LEU A 155 7.66 6.72 -8.94
N PRO A 156 8.35 7.36 -9.89
CA PRO A 156 9.33 8.41 -9.59
C PRO A 156 8.75 9.63 -8.87
N LEU A 157 7.58 10.11 -9.28
CA LEU A 157 6.94 11.27 -8.67
C LEU A 157 6.37 10.94 -7.29
N SER A 158 5.69 9.81 -7.15
CA SER A 158 5.09 9.39 -5.88
C SER A 158 6.12 9.18 -4.78
N GLY A 159 7.29 8.62 -5.11
CA GLY A 159 8.37 8.46 -4.14
C GLY A 159 8.94 9.79 -3.68
N ALA A 160 9.08 10.76 -4.58
CA ALA A 160 9.52 12.12 -4.23
C ALA A 160 8.48 12.82 -3.33
N VAL A 161 7.20 12.80 -3.72
CA VAL A 161 6.11 13.41 -2.93
C VAL A 161 5.96 12.74 -1.57
N PHE A 162 6.08 11.40 -1.49
CA PHE A 162 6.10 10.66 -0.23
C PHE A 162 7.21 11.14 0.72
N ALA A 163 8.41 11.37 0.20
CA ALA A 163 9.51 11.89 1.01
C ALA A 163 9.20 13.29 1.55
N LEU A 164 8.64 14.18 0.73
CA LEU A 164 8.34 15.56 1.10
C LEU A 164 7.15 15.66 2.06
N GLU A 165 6.05 14.96 1.76
CA GLU A 165 4.78 15.09 2.49
C GLU A 165 4.74 14.31 3.81
N ILE A 166 5.42 13.16 3.88
CA ILE A 166 5.31 12.25 5.04
C ILE A 166 6.56 12.26 5.91
N LEU A 167 7.74 12.32 5.31
CA LEU A 167 8.99 12.14 6.02
C LEU A 167 9.68 13.45 6.38
N LEU A 168 9.81 14.34 5.40
CA LEU A 168 10.46 15.64 5.62
C LEU A 168 9.50 16.69 6.18
N LEU A 169 8.20 16.60 5.84
CA LEU A 169 7.16 17.56 6.19
C LEU A 169 7.53 18.99 5.76
N GLU A 170 8.29 19.10 4.69
CA GLU A 170 8.84 20.35 4.18
C GLU A 170 8.92 20.32 2.66
N VAL A 171 8.41 21.37 2.04
CA VAL A 171 8.48 21.59 0.58
C VAL A 171 9.24 22.90 0.35
N SER A 172 10.51 22.77 -0.02
CA SER A 172 11.41 23.86 -0.33
C SER A 172 12.31 23.48 -1.51
N ALA A 173 12.96 24.44 -2.15
CA ALA A 173 13.90 24.12 -3.22
C ALA A 173 15.00 23.16 -2.75
N THR A 174 15.42 23.27 -1.50
CA THR A 174 16.49 22.43 -0.90
C THR A 174 16.05 20.99 -0.65
N THR A 175 14.75 20.71 -0.54
CA THR A 175 14.21 19.34 -0.34
C THR A 175 13.64 18.75 -1.62
N VAL A 176 13.05 19.57 -2.49
CA VAL A 176 12.37 19.10 -3.72
C VAL A 176 13.36 18.55 -4.75
N TRP A 177 14.48 19.26 -5.05
CA TRP A 177 15.41 18.75 -6.05
C TRP A 177 16.07 17.42 -5.67
N PRO A 178 16.51 17.18 -4.40
CA PRO A 178 17.04 15.87 -4.04
C PRO A 178 15.96 14.78 -4.08
N ALA A 179 14.74 15.10 -3.65
CA ALA A 179 13.64 14.14 -3.68
C ALA A 179 13.35 13.66 -5.11
N LEU A 180 13.23 14.56 -6.06
CA LEU A 180 13.01 14.23 -7.47
C LEU A 180 14.22 13.52 -8.08
N ALA A 181 15.45 14.03 -7.84
CA ALA A 181 16.66 13.45 -8.42
C ALA A 181 16.94 12.03 -7.89
N ILE A 182 16.79 11.80 -6.57
CA ILE A 182 17.02 10.47 -5.96
C ILE A 182 15.92 9.52 -6.40
N SER A 183 14.65 9.93 -6.38
CA SER A 183 13.51 9.08 -6.73
C SER A 183 13.54 8.69 -8.22
N GLY A 184 13.72 9.68 -9.12
CA GLY A 184 13.83 9.44 -10.57
C GLY A 184 15.07 8.60 -10.92
N GLY A 185 16.23 8.92 -10.32
CA GLY A 185 17.45 8.16 -10.51
C GLY A 185 17.35 6.72 -10.01
N ALA A 186 16.65 6.47 -8.89
CA ALA A 186 16.41 5.14 -8.38
C ALA A 186 15.52 4.30 -9.31
N VAL A 187 14.46 4.89 -9.86
CA VAL A 187 13.61 4.23 -10.86
C VAL A 187 14.41 3.92 -12.12
N LEU A 188 15.24 4.84 -12.60
CA LEU A 188 16.11 4.61 -13.76
C LEU A 188 17.06 3.43 -13.55
N VAL A 189 17.68 3.33 -12.37
CA VAL A 189 18.56 2.20 -12.02
C VAL A 189 17.78 0.88 -11.93
N ALA A 190 16.56 0.92 -11.42
CA ALA A 190 15.72 -0.27 -11.28
C ALA A 190 15.05 -0.70 -12.60
N HIS A 191 15.00 0.17 -13.61
CA HIS A 191 14.22 -0.01 -14.85
C HIS A 191 14.45 -1.35 -15.57
N GLY A 192 15.66 -1.88 -15.60
CA GLY A 192 15.94 -3.18 -16.25
C GLY A 192 15.53 -4.41 -15.44
N TRP A 193 15.06 -4.24 -14.20
CA TRP A 193 14.82 -5.31 -13.22
C TRP A 193 13.40 -5.32 -12.64
N VAL A 194 12.69 -4.19 -12.75
CA VAL A 194 11.33 -4.02 -12.25
C VAL A 194 10.41 -3.76 -13.43
N ARG A 195 9.22 -4.34 -13.41
CA ARG A 195 8.22 -4.14 -14.46
C ARG A 195 7.87 -2.65 -14.59
N THR A 196 7.80 -2.18 -15.83
CA THR A 196 7.42 -0.80 -16.19
C THR A 196 5.94 -0.68 -16.56
N GLU A 197 5.24 -1.82 -16.66
CA GLU A 197 3.80 -1.86 -16.90
C GLU A 197 3.03 -1.28 -15.70
N PRO A 198 1.80 -0.78 -15.92
CA PRO A 198 0.95 -0.32 -14.84
C PRO A 198 0.80 -1.38 -13.76
N PHE A 199 0.93 -0.98 -12.49
CA PHE A 199 0.75 -1.89 -11.37
C PHE A 199 -0.71 -2.34 -11.23
N TYR A 200 -1.64 -1.47 -11.61
CA TYR A 200 -3.05 -1.76 -11.77
C TYR A 200 -3.49 -1.46 -13.21
N SER A 201 -4.07 -2.44 -13.86
CA SER A 201 -4.68 -2.27 -15.17
C SER A 201 -6.07 -1.66 -15.03
N LEU A 202 -6.32 -0.56 -15.71
CA LEU A 202 -7.69 -0.06 -15.87
C LEU A 202 -8.23 -0.56 -17.21
N PRO A 203 -9.49 -1.03 -17.28
CA PRO A 203 -10.08 -1.54 -18.52
C PRO A 203 -9.94 -0.51 -19.66
N GLU A 204 -9.42 -0.94 -20.81
CA GLU A 204 -9.19 -0.02 -21.95
C GLU A 204 -10.49 0.54 -22.51
N ALA A 205 -11.54 -0.29 -22.53
CA ALA A 205 -12.87 0.09 -22.96
C ALA A 205 -13.56 1.10 -22.03
N ALA A 206 -13.13 1.20 -20.75
CA ALA A 206 -13.74 2.11 -19.81
C ALA A 206 -13.42 3.57 -20.14
N GLN A 207 -14.47 4.34 -20.38
CA GLN A 207 -14.37 5.77 -20.59
C GLN A 207 -14.13 6.47 -19.23
N LEU A 208 -12.90 6.89 -18.98
CA LEU A 208 -12.54 7.65 -17.77
C LEU A 208 -12.91 9.13 -17.97
N VAL A 209 -14.20 9.43 -17.98
CA VAL A 209 -14.73 10.78 -18.24
C VAL A 209 -15.28 11.37 -16.95
N PRO A 210 -14.94 12.62 -16.61
CA PRO A 210 -15.52 13.31 -15.47
C PRO A 210 -16.96 13.76 -15.80
N THR A 211 -17.95 12.96 -15.42
CA THR A 211 -19.36 13.29 -15.56
C THR A 211 -19.83 14.20 -14.42
N ALA A 212 -20.94 14.95 -14.63
CA ALA A 212 -21.57 15.73 -13.58
C ALA A 212 -22.07 14.80 -12.44
N SER A 213 -22.58 13.62 -12.78
CA SER A 213 -22.99 12.58 -11.84
C SER A 213 -21.84 12.12 -10.97
N LEU A 214 -20.68 11.78 -11.57
CA LEU A 214 -19.47 11.39 -10.84
C LEU A 214 -18.99 12.52 -9.90
N THR A 215 -19.08 13.76 -10.35
CA THR A 215 -18.68 14.92 -9.52
C THR A 215 -19.64 15.09 -8.33
N LEU A 216 -20.93 14.93 -8.53
CA LEU A 216 -21.90 14.95 -7.44
C LEU A 216 -21.67 13.81 -6.45
N TRP A 217 -21.44 12.59 -6.95
CA TRP A 217 -21.07 11.46 -6.11
C TRP A 217 -19.80 11.75 -5.30
N ALA A 218 -18.78 12.34 -5.93
CA ALA A 218 -17.51 12.70 -5.28
C ALA A 218 -17.73 13.67 -4.10
N VAL A 219 -18.64 14.63 -4.23
CA VAL A 219 -19.01 15.57 -3.15
C VAL A 219 -19.68 14.85 -1.99
N ILE A 220 -20.59 13.90 -2.27
CA ILE A 220 -21.38 13.20 -1.25
C ILE A 220 -20.59 12.09 -0.57
N VAL A 221 -19.90 11.26 -1.35
CA VAL A 221 -19.25 10.04 -0.87
C VAL A 221 -17.81 10.31 -0.42
N GLY A 222 -17.15 11.34 -0.96
CA GLY A 222 -15.80 11.73 -0.57
C GLY A 222 -15.59 11.89 0.94
N PRO A 223 -16.45 12.67 1.65
CA PRO A 223 -16.42 12.78 3.12
C PRO A 223 -16.50 11.43 3.85
N LEU A 224 -17.40 10.54 3.39
CA LEU A 224 -17.58 9.22 3.99
C LEU A 224 -16.33 8.35 3.81
N LEU A 225 -15.75 8.30 2.60
CA LEU A 225 -14.50 7.61 2.32
C LEU A 225 -13.34 8.15 3.17
N GLY A 226 -13.31 9.47 3.40
CA GLY A 226 -12.33 10.11 4.25
C GLY A 226 -12.42 9.66 5.72
N ILE A 227 -13.63 9.53 6.25
CA ILE A 227 -13.87 9.00 7.60
C ILE A 227 -13.47 7.52 7.67
N LEU A 228 -13.84 6.70 6.67
CA LEU A 228 -13.48 5.27 6.62
C LEU A 228 -11.97 5.07 6.59
N GLY A 229 -11.22 5.85 5.79
CA GLY A 229 -9.77 5.80 5.79
C GLY A 229 -9.14 6.19 7.15
N THR A 230 -9.74 7.17 7.84
CA THR A 230 -9.32 7.57 9.20
C THR A 230 -9.59 6.48 10.22
N LEU A 231 -10.74 5.80 10.13
CA LEU A 231 -11.07 4.66 10.99
C LEU A 231 -10.10 3.50 10.77
N PHE A 232 -9.78 3.18 9.51
CA PHE A 232 -8.77 2.18 9.17
C PHE A 232 -7.40 2.53 9.77
N LYS A 233 -6.94 3.78 9.63
CA LYS A 233 -5.71 4.26 10.27
C LYS A 233 -5.72 4.02 11.78
N GLY A 234 -6.82 4.33 12.44
CA GLY A 234 -7.01 4.11 13.87
C GLY A 234 -6.94 2.62 14.24
N ALA A 235 -7.59 1.76 13.46
CA ALA A 235 -7.57 0.30 13.65
C ALA A 235 -6.16 -0.28 13.46
N VAL A 236 -5.44 0.15 12.42
CA VAL A 236 -4.03 -0.23 12.19
C VAL A 236 -3.15 0.18 13.37
N LYS A 237 -3.30 1.42 13.87
CA LYS A 237 -2.56 1.90 15.04
C LYS A 237 -2.85 1.06 16.29
N ALA A 238 -4.11 0.74 16.57
CA ALA A 238 -4.52 -0.10 17.69
C ALA A 238 -3.96 -1.51 17.59
N CYS A 239 -4.06 -2.15 16.41
CA CYS A 239 -3.50 -3.49 16.16
C CYS A 239 -1.97 -3.49 16.29
N SER A 240 -1.30 -2.46 15.76
CA SER A 240 0.16 -2.31 15.85
C SER A 240 0.64 -2.13 17.28
N GLY A 241 -0.07 -1.34 18.09
CA GLY A 241 0.27 -1.09 19.49
C GLY A 241 0.04 -2.31 20.40
N ALA A 242 -0.76 -3.28 19.95
CA ALA A 242 -1.10 -4.46 20.72
C ALA A 242 -0.39 -5.74 20.18
N ARG A 243 0.70 -5.58 19.41
CA ARG A 243 1.48 -6.73 18.88
C ARG A 243 2.02 -7.59 20.03
N PRO A 244 1.93 -8.93 19.91
CA PRO A 244 2.53 -9.83 20.87
C PRO A 244 4.06 -9.79 20.79
N THR A 245 4.72 -10.11 21.89
CA THR A 245 6.18 -10.18 21.99
C THR A 245 6.62 -11.53 22.55
N GLY A 246 7.88 -11.88 22.36
CA GLY A 246 8.44 -13.13 22.82
C GLY A 246 7.74 -14.35 22.19
N TRP A 247 7.56 -15.43 22.98
CA TRP A 247 6.94 -16.67 22.50
C TRP A 247 5.46 -16.50 22.04
N LYS A 248 4.79 -15.46 22.54
CA LYS A 248 3.42 -15.13 22.13
C LYS A 248 3.32 -14.80 20.64
N LEU A 249 4.43 -14.37 20.00
CA LEU A 249 4.48 -14.20 18.56
C LEU A 249 4.12 -15.48 17.81
N LEU A 250 4.70 -16.62 18.18
CA LEU A 250 4.40 -17.90 17.56
C LEU A 250 2.93 -18.30 17.81
N ALA A 251 2.47 -18.14 19.06
CA ALA A 251 1.11 -18.49 19.46
C ALA A 251 0.02 -17.69 18.72
N TRP A 252 0.32 -16.46 18.27
CA TRP A 252 -0.63 -15.62 17.54
C TRP A 252 -0.44 -15.68 16.02
N MET A 253 0.80 -15.62 15.54
CA MET A 253 1.05 -15.57 14.08
C MET A 253 0.68 -16.87 13.39
N ILE A 254 1.05 -18.03 13.95
CA ILE A 254 0.81 -19.31 13.30
C ILE A 254 -0.69 -19.54 13.07
N PRO A 255 -1.58 -19.51 14.09
CA PRO A 255 -2.99 -19.74 13.87
C PRO A 255 -3.66 -18.66 13.02
N THR A 256 -3.23 -17.39 13.15
CA THR A 256 -3.77 -16.30 12.32
C THR A 256 -3.47 -16.51 10.85
N PHE A 257 -2.23 -16.82 10.51
CA PHE A 257 -1.82 -17.05 9.12
C PHE A 257 -2.45 -18.32 8.54
N THR A 258 -2.56 -19.38 9.35
CA THR A 258 -3.30 -20.60 8.97
C THR A 258 -4.77 -20.30 8.67
N LEU A 259 -5.42 -19.49 9.52
CA LEU A 259 -6.82 -19.09 9.30
C LEU A 259 -6.97 -18.25 8.02
N ILE A 260 -6.06 -17.30 7.76
CA ILE A 260 -6.05 -16.56 6.49
C ILE A 260 -5.88 -17.54 5.32
N GLY A 261 -5.01 -18.55 5.44
CA GLY A 261 -4.85 -19.62 4.46
C GLY A 261 -6.15 -20.37 4.20
N VAL A 262 -6.91 -20.71 5.25
CA VAL A 262 -8.22 -21.34 5.12
C VAL A 262 -9.21 -20.41 4.41
N ILE A 263 -9.23 -19.12 4.72
CA ILE A 263 -10.12 -18.14 4.06
C ILE A 263 -9.82 -18.05 2.56
N THR A 264 -8.56 -18.26 2.12
CA THR A 264 -8.23 -18.26 0.68
C THR A 264 -8.95 -19.35 -0.12
N ILE A 265 -9.57 -20.32 0.52
CA ILE A 265 -10.37 -21.35 -0.16
C ILE A 265 -11.55 -20.71 -0.88
N TRP A 266 -12.19 -19.74 -0.22
CA TRP A 266 -13.38 -19.03 -0.75
C TRP A 266 -13.05 -17.67 -1.32
N VAL A 267 -12.06 -16.96 -0.73
CA VAL A 267 -11.66 -15.60 -1.10
C VAL A 267 -10.14 -15.54 -1.28
N PRO A 268 -9.59 -16.01 -2.41
CA PRO A 268 -8.14 -16.04 -2.63
C PRO A 268 -7.51 -14.64 -2.69
N SER A 269 -8.28 -13.60 -2.99
CA SER A 269 -7.85 -12.18 -3.03
C SER A 269 -7.41 -11.63 -1.67
N ILE A 270 -7.77 -12.29 -0.54
CA ILE A 270 -7.31 -11.90 0.81
C ILE A 270 -5.79 -11.98 0.95
N ALA A 271 -5.16 -12.92 0.22
CA ALA A 271 -3.72 -13.12 0.28
C ALA A 271 -2.93 -12.02 -0.43
N GLY A 272 -1.67 -11.86 -0.01
CA GLY A 272 -0.74 -10.87 -0.56
C GLY A 272 -1.02 -9.44 -0.13
N ASN A 273 -0.42 -8.49 -0.84
CA ASN A 273 -0.39 -7.07 -0.49
C ASN A 273 -1.69 -6.29 -0.75
N GLY A 274 -2.71 -6.90 -1.37
CA GLY A 274 -3.98 -6.24 -1.73
C GLY A 274 -4.08 -5.86 -3.20
N GLN A 275 -3.07 -6.14 -4.01
CA GLN A 275 -3.12 -5.88 -5.45
C GLN A 275 -4.32 -6.57 -6.09
N SER A 276 -4.56 -7.83 -5.75
CA SER A 276 -5.68 -8.62 -6.26
C SER A 276 -7.05 -8.00 -5.93
N THR A 277 -7.25 -7.58 -4.68
CA THR A 277 -8.49 -6.94 -4.23
C THR A 277 -8.73 -5.60 -4.96
N ALA A 278 -7.68 -4.79 -5.12
CA ALA A 278 -7.79 -3.53 -5.86
C ALA A 278 -8.06 -3.76 -7.35
N GLN A 279 -7.37 -4.74 -7.96
CA GLN A 279 -7.58 -5.08 -9.37
C GLN A 279 -9.01 -5.55 -9.63
N LEU A 280 -9.58 -6.41 -8.75
CA LEU A 280 -10.98 -6.82 -8.85
C LEU A 280 -11.94 -5.62 -8.77
N ALA A 281 -11.63 -4.62 -7.94
CA ALA A 281 -12.44 -3.40 -7.86
C ALA A 281 -12.35 -2.55 -9.15
N PHE A 282 -11.19 -2.52 -9.81
CA PHE A 282 -11.01 -1.84 -11.08
C PHE A 282 -11.59 -2.63 -12.26
N ASP A 283 -11.50 -3.96 -12.23
CA ASP A 283 -12.04 -4.86 -13.29
C ASP A 283 -13.57 -4.97 -13.21
N GLY A 284 -14.18 -4.70 -12.07
CA GLY A 284 -15.64 -4.70 -11.89
C GLY A 284 -16.39 -3.85 -12.92
N ALA A 285 -15.69 -2.93 -13.59
CA ALA A 285 -16.20 -2.16 -14.70
C ALA A 285 -16.62 -3.01 -15.92
N ILE A 286 -15.88 -4.10 -16.22
CA ILE A 286 -16.13 -4.96 -17.39
C ILE A 286 -17.44 -5.72 -17.23
N LEU A 287 -17.79 -6.09 -16.01
CA LEU A 287 -19.02 -6.83 -15.70
C LEU A 287 -20.26 -5.95 -15.67
N GLY A 288 -20.08 -4.60 -15.64
CA GLY A 288 -21.13 -3.63 -15.42
C GLY A 288 -21.58 -2.81 -16.63
N GLU A 289 -20.88 -2.82 -17.75
CA GLU A 289 -21.26 -2.04 -18.93
C GLU A 289 -22.60 -2.54 -19.52
N GLY A 290 -23.66 -1.84 -19.20
CA GLY A 290 -25.02 -2.08 -19.69
C GLY A 290 -25.86 -3.10 -18.91
N ALA A 291 -25.31 -3.85 -17.96
CA ALA A 291 -25.99 -4.93 -17.25
C ALA A 291 -26.43 -4.56 -15.82
N CYS A 292 -25.90 -3.50 -15.22
CA CYS A 292 -26.19 -3.14 -13.82
C CYS A 292 -27.66 -2.77 -13.56
N ALA A 293 -28.37 -2.25 -14.57
CA ALA A 293 -29.75 -1.80 -14.40
C ALA A 293 -30.82 -2.88 -14.69
N ALA A 294 -30.48 -3.95 -15.39
CA ALA A 294 -31.48 -4.88 -15.95
C ALA A 294 -31.49 -6.30 -15.37
N SER A 295 -30.50 -6.71 -14.57
CA SER A 295 -30.42 -8.08 -14.05
C SER A 295 -29.65 -8.17 -12.75
N GLY A 296 -29.88 -9.20 -11.93
CA GLY A 296 -29.23 -9.43 -10.63
C GLY A 296 -27.68 -9.45 -10.61
N ILE A 297 -27.01 -9.10 -11.73
CA ILE A 297 -25.56 -8.97 -11.86
C ILE A 297 -25.01 -7.86 -10.97
N GLY A 298 -25.73 -6.71 -10.86
CA GLY A 298 -25.31 -5.61 -9.99
C GLY A 298 -25.24 -5.96 -8.51
N LEU A 299 -26.20 -6.76 -8.03
CA LEU A 299 -26.20 -7.24 -6.63
C LEU A 299 -25.06 -8.25 -6.39
N ALA A 300 -24.82 -9.17 -7.33
CA ALA A 300 -23.74 -10.13 -7.22
C ALA A 300 -22.36 -9.45 -7.20
N LEU A 301 -22.15 -8.44 -8.03
CA LEU A 301 -20.94 -7.63 -8.06
C LEU A 301 -20.76 -6.88 -6.75
N LEU A 302 -21.81 -6.23 -6.24
CA LEU A 302 -21.79 -5.51 -4.96
C LEU A 302 -21.39 -6.44 -3.81
N VAL A 303 -22.02 -7.61 -3.73
CA VAL A 303 -21.72 -8.62 -2.69
C VAL A 303 -20.28 -9.10 -2.79
N SER A 304 -19.79 -9.40 -4.00
CA SER A 304 -18.41 -9.83 -4.22
C SER A 304 -17.41 -8.76 -3.76
N LEU A 305 -17.55 -7.53 -4.25
CA LEU A 305 -16.67 -6.41 -3.88
C LEU A 305 -16.70 -6.13 -2.36
N PHE A 306 -17.87 -6.23 -1.73
CA PHE A 306 -18.01 -6.06 -0.29
C PHE A 306 -17.30 -7.17 0.48
N ILE A 307 -17.48 -8.43 0.09
CA ILE A 307 -16.80 -9.57 0.71
C ILE A 307 -15.28 -9.45 0.56
N ASP A 308 -14.79 -9.13 -0.64
CA ASP A 308 -13.36 -8.95 -0.90
C ASP A 308 -12.78 -7.80 -0.05
N GLY A 309 -13.46 -6.66 0.03
CA GLY A 309 -13.05 -5.55 0.86
C GLY A 309 -13.02 -5.89 2.35
N VAL A 310 -14.09 -6.51 2.87
CA VAL A 310 -14.18 -6.87 4.30
C VAL A 310 -13.15 -7.94 4.66
N THR A 311 -12.98 -8.96 3.85
CA THR A 311 -11.98 -10.02 4.10
C THR A 311 -10.57 -9.45 4.06
N LYS A 312 -10.28 -8.53 3.13
CA LYS A 312 -9.00 -7.82 3.07
C LYS A 312 -8.74 -6.96 4.31
N LEU A 313 -9.74 -6.22 4.77
CA LEU A 313 -9.67 -5.44 6.00
C LEU A 313 -9.32 -6.33 7.20
N VAL A 314 -10.09 -7.39 7.39
CA VAL A 314 -9.91 -8.34 8.50
C VAL A 314 -8.56 -9.04 8.41
N GLY A 315 -8.19 -9.53 7.22
CA GLY A 315 -6.91 -10.20 6.99
C GLY A 315 -5.72 -9.30 7.29
N THR A 316 -5.74 -8.05 6.84
CA THR A 316 -4.67 -7.09 7.10
C THR A 316 -4.57 -6.74 8.58
N LEU A 317 -5.68 -6.43 9.25
CA LEU A 317 -5.69 -6.11 10.68
C LEU A 317 -5.27 -7.30 11.54
N ALA A 318 -5.73 -8.51 11.22
CA ALA A 318 -5.35 -9.75 11.90
C ALA A 318 -3.85 -10.04 11.73
N THR A 319 -3.32 -9.88 10.51
CA THR A 319 -1.88 -10.03 10.23
C THR A 319 -1.05 -9.08 11.08
N ILE A 320 -1.41 -7.80 11.15
CA ILE A 320 -0.72 -6.82 11.99
C ILE A 320 -0.85 -7.14 13.47
N ARG A 321 -2.06 -7.49 13.92
CA ARG A 321 -2.37 -7.80 15.33
C ARG A 321 -1.65 -9.05 15.83
N SER A 322 -1.41 -10.01 14.94
CA SER A 322 -0.68 -11.24 15.26
C SER A 322 0.82 -11.03 15.49
N GLY A 323 1.35 -9.85 15.11
CA GLY A 323 2.75 -9.49 15.34
C GLY A 323 3.55 -9.23 14.07
N ALA A 324 2.99 -9.44 12.90
CA ALA A 324 3.67 -9.20 11.64
C ALA A 324 3.96 -7.69 11.41
N TRP A 325 5.07 -7.43 10.72
CA TRP A 325 5.47 -6.11 10.26
C TRP A 325 5.32 -6.03 8.74
N GLY A 326 4.88 -4.89 8.24
CA GLY A 326 4.67 -4.63 6.82
C GLY A 326 3.88 -3.36 6.59
N GLY A 327 3.58 -3.06 5.33
CA GLY A 327 2.89 -1.84 4.94
C GLY A 327 1.38 -1.96 4.89
N THR A 328 0.73 -0.81 4.90
CA THR A 328 -0.72 -0.69 4.76
C THR A 328 -1.12 0.23 3.59
N LEU A 329 -0.14 0.60 2.75
CA LEU A 329 -0.37 1.43 1.58
C LEU A 329 -1.23 0.70 0.55
N THR A 330 -0.74 -0.45 0.04
CA THR A 330 -1.47 -1.23 -0.96
C THR A 330 -2.77 -1.84 -0.40
N PRO A 331 -2.85 -2.37 0.86
CA PRO A 331 -4.13 -2.71 1.47
C PRO A 331 -5.10 -1.53 1.59
N GLY A 332 -4.60 -0.33 1.95
CA GLY A 332 -5.44 0.87 2.06
C GLY A 332 -6.01 1.31 0.72
N LEU A 333 -5.19 1.24 -0.35
CA LEU A 333 -5.64 1.50 -1.71
C LEU A 333 -6.72 0.49 -2.14
N ALA A 334 -6.51 -0.79 -1.84
CA ALA A 334 -7.46 -1.85 -2.17
C ALA A 334 -8.81 -1.65 -1.47
N LEU A 335 -8.79 -1.35 -0.17
CA LEU A 335 -10.00 -1.04 0.60
C LEU A 335 -10.72 0.18 0.05
N GLY A 336 -9.97 1.23 -0.30
CA GLY A 336 -10.53 2.43 -0.91
C GLY A 336 -11.18 2.16 -2.26
N GLY A 337 -10.51 1.38 -3.11
CA GLY A 337 -11.03 0.94 -4.41
C GLY A 337 -12.32 0.12 -4.26
N SER A 338 -12.32 -0.87 -3.36
CA SER A 338 -13.52 -1.69 -3.09
C SER A 338 -14.68 -0.85 -2.54
N CYS A 339 -14.42 0.05 -1.57
CA CYS A 339 -15.46 0.95 -1.05
C CYS A 339 -16.00 1.89 -2.13
N GLY A 340 -15.11 2.47 -2.94
CA GLY A 340 -15.51 3.33 -4.07
C GLY A 340 -16.38 2.59 -5.07
N ALA A 341 -15.98 1.37 -5.46
CA ALA A 341 -16.75 0.53 -6.36
C ALA A 341 -18.14 0.16 -5.77
N VAL A 342 -18.19 -0.28 -4.51
CA VAL A 342 -19.45 -0.60 -3.80
C VAL A 342 -20.40 0.60 -3.81
N PHE A 343 -19.91 1.78 -3.41
CA PHE A 343 -20.71 3.00 -3.44
C PHE A 343 -21.06 3.45 -4.86
N GLY A 344 -20.22 3.17 -5.85
CA GLY A 344 -20.49 3.39 -7.26
C GLY A 344 -21.63 2.52 -7.78
N VAL A 345 -21.64 1.22 -7.44
CA VAL A 345 -22.75 0.31 -7.78
C VAL A 345 -24.05 0.77 -7.13
N ILE A 346 -24.03 1.18 -5.86
CA ILE A 346 -25.22 1.74 -5.19
C ILE A 346 -25.69 3.00 -5.91
N TRP A 347 -24.79 3.88 -6.30
CA TRP A 347 -25.08 5.12 -7.01
C TRP A 347 -25.75 4.89 -8.36
N SER A 348 -25.27 3.92 -9.13
CA SER A 348 -25.86 3.57 -10.43
C SER A 348 -27.29 3.03 -10.32
N HIS A 349 -27.66 2.45 -9.17
CA HIS A 349 -29.04 2.06 -8.88
C HIS A 349 -29.92 3.25 -8.50
N ILE A 350 -29.36 4.24 -7.80
CA ILE A 350 -30.08 5.48 -7.42
C ILE A 350 -30.26 6.39 -8.66
N TYR A 351 -29.31 6.34 -9.59
CA TYR A 351 -29.27 7.17 -10.78
C TYR A 351 -29.19 6.32 -12.05
N PRO A 352 -30.30 5.67 -12.48
CA PRO A 352 -30.28 4.68 -13.57
C PRO A 352 -29.84 5.22 -14.94
N GLY A 353 -29.80 6.55 -15.14
CA GLY A 353 -29.29 7.22 -16.34
C GLY A 353 -27.78 7.49 -16.32
N ASP A 354 -27.07 7.11 -15.26
CA ASP A 354 -25.63 7.32 -15.16
C ASP A 354 -24.86 6.32 -16.02
N THR A 355 -24.03 6.83 -16.92
CA THR A 355 -23.13 6.03 -17.79
C THR A 355 -21.71 5.95 -17.24
N THR A 356 -21.48 6.40 -16.00
CA THR A 356 -20.16 6.41 -15.38
C THR A 356 -19.70 4.98 -15.09
N ALA A 357 -18.56 4.59 -15.62
CA ALA A 357 -17.98 3.27 -15.38
C ALA A 357 -17.58 3.09 -13.90
N ILE A 358 -17.82 1.91 -13.34
CA ILE A 358 -17.54 1.60 -11.92
C ILE A 358 -16.07 1.86 -11.54
N VAL A 359 -15.15 1.66 -12.48
CA VAL A 359 -13.72 1.96 -12.27
C VAL A 359 -13.45 3.41 -11.88
N CYS A 360 -14.25 4.38 -12.34
CA CYS A 360 -14.11 5.79 -11.96
C CYS A 360 -14.36 6.00 -10.47
N PHE A 361 -15.41 5.36 -9.94
CA PHE A 361 -15.73 5.39 -8.51
C PHE A 361 -14.65 4.66 -7.67
N ALA A 362 -14.18 3.50 -8.14
CA ALA A 362 -13.10 2.76 -7.51
C ALA A 362 -11.80 3.57 -7.46
N PHE A 363 -11.46 4.26 -8.55
CA PHE A 363 -10.26 5.11 -8.64
C PHE A 363 -10.32 6.25 -7.61
N ILE A 364 -11.42 6.99 -7.56
CA ILE A 364 -11.61 8.08 -6.59
C ILE A 364 -11.60 7.53 -5.16
N GLY A 365 -12.28 6.40 -4.93
CA GLY A 365 -12.31 5.74 -3.63
C GLY A 365 -10.91 5.34 -3.15
N ALA A 366 -10.08 4.78 -4.04
CA ALA A 366 -8.70 4.43 -3.74
C ALA A 366 -7.88 5.65 -3.30
N VAL A 367 -7.97 6.77 -4.02
CA VAL A 367 -7.24 8.01 -3.70
C VAL A 367 -7.69 8.58 -2.35
N VAL A 368 -8.99 8.73 -2.12
CA VAL A 368 -9.51 9.40 -0.92
C VAL A 368 -9.23 8.59 0.34
N PHE A 369 -9.50 7.29 0.30
CA PHE A 369 -9.26 6.40 1.42
C PHE A 369 -7.76 6.31 1.75
N LEU A 370 -6.90 6.13 0.73
CA LEU A 370 -5.47 6.08 0.92
C LEU A 370 -4.93 7.39 1.49
N GLY A 371 -5.34 8.53 0.92
CA GLY A 371 -4.90 9.87 1.35
C GLY A 371 -5.23 10.18 2.80
N THR A 372 -6.40 9.75 3.27
CA THR A 372 -6.82 9.96 4.66
C THR A 372 -6.22 8.93 5.62
N SER A 373 -6.08 7.68 5.21
CA SER A 373 -5.44 6.63 6.03
C SER A 373 -3.95 6.88 6.26
N MET A 374 -3.24 7.40 5.25
CA MET A 374 -1.84 7.81 5.37
C MET A 374 -1.65 9.23 5.93
N SER A 375 -2.71 10.06 5.93
CA SER A 375 -2.64 11.51 6.14
C SER A 375 -1.71 12.22 5.14
N ALA A 376 -1.69 11.74 3.92
CA ALA A 376 -0.85 12.19 2.83
C ALA A 376 -1.66 12.25 1.52
N PRO A 377 -2.50 13.28 1.36
CA PRO A 377 -3.38 13.41 0.22
C PRO A 377 -2.66 13.54 -1.12
N LEU A 378 -1.57 14.31 -1.19
CA LEU A 378 -0.83 14.49 -2.43
C LEU A 378 -0.11 13.20 -2.84
N THR A 379 0.50 12.52 -1.88
CA THR A 379 1.13 11.22 -2.12
C THR A 379 0.11 10.21 -2.65
N ALA A 380 -1.09 10.14 -2.06
CA ALA A 380 -2.12 9.20 -2.50
C ALA A 380 -2.60 9.50 -3.92
N LEU A 381 -2.79 10.77 -4.26
CA LEU A 381 -3.17 11.18 -5.61
C LEU A 381 -2.11 10.77 -6.63
N CYS A 382 -0.84 11.11 -6.38
CA CYS A 382 0.27 10.73 -7.25
C CYS A 382 0.39 9.21 -7.40
N LEU A 383 0.32 8.47 -6.27
CA LEU A 383 0.44 7.01 -6.27
C LEU A 383 -0.60 6.33 -7.15
N VAL A 384 -1.88 6.69 -7.04
CA VAL A 384 -2.93 6.01 -7.80
C VAL A 384 -2.84 6.37 -9.29
N VAL A 385 -2.48 7.62 -9.62
CA VAL A 385 -2.25 8.04 -11.02
C VAL A 385 -1.06 7.29 -11.63
N GLU A 386 0.08 7.24 -10.93
CA GLU A 386 1.27 6.52 -11.43
C GLU A 386 1.06 5.00 -11.45
N PHE A 387 0.38 4.41 -10.46
CA PHE A 387 0.09 2.98 -10.43
C PHE A 387 -0.78 2.51 -11.60
N THR A 388 -1.66 3.37 -12.10
CA THR A 388 -2.58 3.04 -13.17
C THR A 388 -2.11 3.54 -14.55
N HIS A 389 -1.11 4.42 -14.61
CA HIS A 389 -0.68 5.17 -15.81
C HIS A 389 -1.85 5.88 -16.53
N ARG A 390 -3.00 5.99 -15.87
CA ARG A 390 -4.25 6.57 -16.39
C ARG A 390 -4.92 7.38 -15.29
N GLY A 391 -6.10 7.91 -15.56
CA GLY A 391 -6.90 8.60 -14.54
C GLY A 391 -6.61 10.09 -14.41
N ALA A 392 -5.69 10.67 -15.19
CA ALA A 392 -5.45 12.12 -15.21
C ALA A 392 -6.73 12.90 -15.57
N THR A 393 -7.62 12.32 -16.39
CA THR A 393 -8.93 12.89 -16.73
C THR A 393 -9.88 12.99 -15.54
N LEU A 394 -9.70 12.14 -14.52
CA LEU A 394 -10.52 12.11 -13.30
C LEU A 394 -10.00 13.05 -12.20
N LEU A 395 -8.96 13.84 -12.45
CA LEU A 395 -8.35 14.70 -11.42
C LEU A 395 -9.34 15.67 -10.80
N VAL A 396 -10.28 16.25 -11.58
CA VAL A 396 -11.25 17.21 -11.05
C VAL A 396 -12.18 16.57 -9.99
N PRO A 397 -12.98 15.52 -10.27
CA PRO A 397 -13.81 14.91 -9.24
C PRO A 397 -12.98 14.27 -8.12
N THR A 398 -11.77 13.75 -8.43
CA THR A 398 -10.88 13.14 -7.44
C THR A 398 -10.35 14.17 -6.43
N THR A 399 -9.92 15.35 -6.89
CA THR A 399 -9.41 16.40 -5.98
C THR A 399 -10.52 16.98 -5.12
N ILE A 400 -11.73 17.11 -5.65
CA ILE A 400 -12.93 17.52 -4.87
C ILE A 400 -13.20 16.48 -3.76
N ALA A 401 -13.32 15.20 -4.13
CA ALA A 401 -13.55 14.12 -3.17
C ALA A 401 -12.46 14.05 -2.10
N LEU A 402 -11.19 14.17 -2.52
CA LEU A 402 -10.03 14.12 -1.63
C LEU A 402 -10.03 15.30 -0.65
N GLY A 403 -10.25 16.52 -1.14
CA GLY A 403 -10.30 17.72 -0.31
C GLY A 403 -11.42 17.63 0.76
N LEU A 404 -12.62 17.23 0.33
CA LEU A 404 -13.75 17.03 1.23
C LEU A 404 -13.53 15.86 2.21
N GLY A 405 -12.93 14.76 1.73
CA GLY A 405 -12.57 13.61 2.55
C GLY A 405 -11.56 13.96 3.64
N VAL A 406 -10.51 14.73 3.30
CA VAL A 406 -9.52 15.23 4.26
C VAL A 406 -10.16 16.18 5.28
N GLY A 407 -11.05 17.08 4.83
CA GLY A 407 -11.81 17.96 5.70
C GLY A 407 -12.67 17.19 6.71
N ALA A 408 -13.43 16.21 6.23
CA ALA A 408 -14.26 15.35 7.07
C ALA A 408 -13.44 14.51 8.07
N SER A 409 -12.29 13.99 7.63
CA SER A 409 -11.33 13.27 8.48
C SER A 409 -10.81 14.12 9.65
N ARG A 410 -10.46 15.39 9.37
CA ARG A 410 -10.01 16.34 10.40
C ARG A 410 -11.12 16.65 11.40
N LEU A 411 -12.32 16.97 10.92
CA LEU A 411 -13.49 17.22 11.78
C LEU A 411 -13.82 16.03 12.67
N TRP A 412 -13.85 14.83 12.10
CA TRP A 412 -14.06 13.59 12.84
C TRP A 412 -13.04 13.39 13.96
N THR A 413 -11.76 13.62 13.67
CA THR A 413 -10.69 13.48 14.65
C THR A 413 -10.84 14.50 15.78
N GLN A 414 -11.12 15.77 15.48
CA GLN A 414 -11.34 16.83 16.46
C GLN A 414 -12.54 16.53 17.37
N LEU A 415 -13.66 16.07 16.81
CA LEU A 415 -14.85 15.72 17.61
C LEU A 415 -14.59 14.56 18.57
N ARG A 416 -13.79 13.57 18.14
CA ARG A 416 -13.39 12.45 19.01
C ARG A 416 -12.49 12.89 20.15
N THR A 417 -11.52 13.77 19.90
CA THR A 417 -10.62 14.28 20.94
C THR A 417 -11.40 15.06 22.00
N ARG A 418 -12.29 15.97 21.59
CA ARG A 418 -13.14 16.73 22.52
C ARG A 418 -14.04 15.84 23.39
N ARG A 419 -14.57 14.72 22.82
CA ARG A 419 -15.37 13.76 23.60
C ARG A 419 -14.56 12.92 24.57
N ALA A 420 -13.27 12.77 24.36
CA ALA A 420 -12.40 12.06 25.28
C ALA A 420 -11.87 12.94 26.41
N GLU A 421 -11.93 14.26 26.25
CA GLU A 421 -11.55 15.28 27.23
C GLU A 421 -12.74 15.73 28.11
N ALA A 422 -13.97 15.51 27.65
CA ALA A 422 -15.21 15.75 28.40
C ALA A 422 -15.65 14.52 29.18
#